data_4a27581d83237c8b5840e8121c12db21
#
_entry.id   4a27581d83237c8b5840e8121c12db21
#
_cell.length_a   1.000
_cell.length_b   1.000
_cell.length_c   1.000
_cell.angle_alpha   90.00
_cell.angle_beta   90.00
_cell.angle_gamma   90.00
#
_symmetry.space_group_name_H-M   'P 1'
#
loop_
_entity.id
_entity.type
_entity.pdbx_description
1 polymer ?
#
loop_
_entity_poly.entity_id
_entity_poly.type
_entity_poly.pdbx_seq_one_letter_code
_entity_poly.pdbx_strand_id
1 'polypeptide(L)'
;MYKRILAVAGFAFIGGALREMLELWWPFSTNWFGTTICINIVGAFLLAMINFWVANRFALPSQIILGLGTGMIGAFTTFSSFSLEIVKLLDAGQMMIPIVYVLLSIGGGVFAAWSGQRLADRLLGDRMDGDDNV
;
A
#
# COMPACT_ATOMS: atom_id res chain seq x y z
N MET A 1 -11.53 -3.59 -22.83
CA MET A 1 -12.11 -3.73 -21.48
C MET A 1 -11.56 -4.98 -20.76
N TYR A 2 -11.61 -6.17 -21.34
CA TYR A 2 -11.14 -7.42 -20.73
C TYR A 2 -9.65 -7.42 -20.35
N LYS A 3 -8.77 -6.78 -21.12
CA LYS A 3 -7.32 -6.69 -20.81
C LYS A 3 -7.03 -6.00 -19.46
N ARG A 4 -7.82 -4.98 -19.12
CA ARG A 4 -7.70 -4.28 -17.82
C ARG A 4 -8.14 -5.19 -16.68
N ILE A 5 -9.25 -5.92 -16.86
CA ILE A 5 -9.78 -6.86 -15.86
C ILE A 5 -8.76 -7.99 -15.60
N LEU A 6 -8.21 -8.58 -16.67
CA LEU A 6 -7.19 -9.62 -16.55
C LEU A 6 -5.91 -9.12 -15.87
N ALA A 7 -5.46 -7.89 -16.21
CA ALA A 7 -4.31 -7.30 -15.55
C ALA A 7 -4.57 -7.11 -14.06
N VAL A 8 -5.69 -6.49 -13.69
CA VAL A 8 -6.06 -6.28 -12.28
C VAL A 8 -6.17 -7.62 -11.55
N ALA A 9 -6.83 -8.63 -12.12
CA ALA A 9 -6.97 -9.96 -11.51
C ALA A 9 -5.62 -10.67 -11.30
N GLY A 10 -4.75 -10.67 -12.31
CA GLY A 10 -3.41 -11.28 -12.22
C GLY A 10 -2.53 -10.60 -11.17
N PHE A 11 -2.48 -9.28 -11.17
CA PHE A 11 -1.72 -8.52 -10.19
C PHE A 11 -2.33 -8.60 -8.78
N ALA A 12 -3.67 -8.69 -8.66
CA ALA A 12 -4.34 -8.90 -7.38
C ALA A 12 -3.98 -10.26 -6.76
N PHE A 13 -3.87 -11.31 -7.58
CA PHE A 13 -3.40 -12.61 -7.10
C PHE A 13 -2.00 -12.52 -6.47
N ILE A 14 -1.08 -11.81 -7.13
CA ILE A 14 0.29 -11.59 -6.62
C ILE A 14 0.24 -10.79 -5.32
N GLY A 15 -0.51 -9.68 -5.28
CA GLY A 15 -0.63 -8.83 -4.08
C GLY A 15 -1.21 -9.58 -2.88
N GLY A 16 -2.27 -10.35 -3.09
CA GLY A 16 -2.88 -11.18 -2.05
C GLY A 16 -1.95 -12.28 -1.54
N ALA A 17 -1.22 -12.95 -2.45
CA ALA A 17 -0.23 -13.97 -2.06
C ALA A 17 0.92 -13.36 -1.24
N LEU A 18 1.44 -12.20 -1.63
CA LEU A 18 2.49 -11.51 -0.87
C LEU A 18 2.00 -11.12 0.54
N ARG A 19 0.77 -10.63 0.66
CA ARG A 19 0.19 -10.33 1.97
C ARG A 19 0.11 -11.58 2.84
N GLU A 20 -0.45 -12.67 2.32
CA GLU A 20 -0.58 -13.94 3.04
C GLU A 20 0.80 -14.46 3.49
N MET A 21 1.80 -14.41 2.61
CA MET A 21 3.16 -14.79 2.96
C MET A 21 3.74 -13.95 4.10
N LEU A 22 3.50 -12.64 4.10
CA LEU A 22 3.96 -11.76 5.19
C LEU A 22 3.23 -12.05 6.50
N GLU A 23 1.94 -12.30 6.46
CA GLU A 23 1.15 -12.68 7.64
C GLU A 23 1.62 -14.01 8.24
N LEU A 24 2.03 -14.99 7.41
CA LEU A 24 2.57 -16.27 7.85
C LEU A 24 4.02 -16.20 8.33
N TRP A 25 4.85 -15.39 7.66
CA TRP A 25 6.28 -15.27 7.96
C TRP A 25 6.57 -14.38 9.16
N TRP A 26 5.69 -13.44 9.44
CA TRP A 26 5.81 -12.52 10.56
C TRP A 26 4.69 -12.77 11.56
N PRO A 27 4.83 -13.80 12.39
CA PRO A 27 3.89 -14.04 13.47
C PRO A 27 4.14 -12.98 14.56
N PHE A 28 3.75 -11.74 14.31
CA PHE A 28 3.43 -10.88 15.43
C PHE A 28 2.34 -11.63 16.20
N SER A 29 2.67 -12.01 17.45
CA SER A 29 1.79 -12.73 18.34
C SER A 29 0.36 -12.21 18.17
N THR A 30 -0.60 -13.11 18.25
CA THR A 30 -2.06 -12.91 18.13
C THR A 30 -2.64 -11.70 18.90
N ASN A 31 -1.83 -10.98 19.63
CA ASN A 31 -2.20 -9.80 20.43
C ASN A 31 -1.65 -8.47 19.87
N TRP A 32 -1.03 -8.45 18.68
CA TRP A 32 -0.44 -7.23 18.14
C TRP A 32 -0.95 -6.94 16.72
N PHE A 33 -1.61 -5.80 16.56
CA PHE A 33 -2.17 -5.28 15.30
C PHE A 33 -1.10 -4.72 14.34
N GLY A 34 0.18 -4.91 14.67
CA GLY A 34 1.31 -4.32 13.98
C GLY A 34 1.45 -4.76 12.52
N THR A 35 1.10 -6.00 12.19
CA THR A 35 1.23 -6.52 10.83
C THR A 35 0.29 -5.80 9.87
N THR A 36 -0.99 -5.65 10.23
CA THR A 36 -1.98 -4.96 9.41
C THR A 36 -1.63 -3.49 9.20
N ILE A 37 -1.19 -2.77 10.25
CA ILE A 37 -0.70 -1.39 10.13
C ILE A 37 0.48 -1.32 9.16
N CYS A 38 1.50 -2.16 9.34
CA CYS A 38 2.69 -2.15 8.49
C CYS A 38 2.35 -2.43 7.02
N ILE A 39 1.52 -3.43 6.74
CA ILE A 39 1.07 -3.78 5.39
C ILE A 39 0.35 -2.58 4.75
N ASN A 40 -0.55 -1.93 5.47
CA ASN A 40 -1.32 -0.81 4.94
C ASN A 40 -0.45 0.45 4.74
N ILE A 41 0.47 0.75 5.65
CA ILE A 41 1.41 1.89 5.53
C ILE A 41 2.37 1.66 4.36
N VAL A 42 2.97 0.47 4.25
CA VAL A 42 3.85 0.11 3.13
C VAL A 42 3.08 0.15 1.81
N GLY A 43 1.85 -0.37 1.80
CA GLY A 43 0.98 -0.33 0.63
C GLY A 43 0.65 1.11 0.20
N ALA A 44 0.36 2.02 1.12
CA ALA A 44 0.11 3.43 0.83
C ALA A 44 1.33 4.12 0.21
N PHE A 45 2.53 3.85 0.74
CA PHE A 45 3.78 4.34 0.17
C PHE A 45 4.02 3.81 -1.26
N LEU A 46 3.89 2.48 -1.46
CA LEU A 46 4.09 1.84 -2.76
C LEU A 46 3.06 2.31 -3.79
N LEU A 47 1.81 2.52 -3.39
CA LEU A 47 0.77 3.05 -4.28
C LEU A 47 1.12 4.46 -4.75
N ALA A 48 1.61 5.33 -3.85
CA ALA A 48 2.09 6.65 -4.21
C ALA A 48 3.27 6.56 -5.20
N MET A 49 4.26 5.69 -4.93
CA MET A 49 5.39 5.47 -5.83
C MET A 49 4.95 4.98 -7.22
N ILE A 50 3.99 4.06 -7.29
CA ILE A 50 3.47 3.57 -8.58
C ILE A 50 2.80 4.71 -9.35
N ASN A 51 1.94 5.49 -8.70
CA ASN A 51 1.17 6.53 -9.37
C ASN A 51 2.02 7.75 -9.77
N PHE A 52 2.98 8.15 -8.94
CA PHE A 52 3.74 9.39 -9.16
C PHE A 52 5.10 9.14 -9.83
N TRP A 53 5.78 8.04 -9.54
CA TRP A 53 7.08 7.74 -10.13
C TRP A 53 6.99 6.74 -11.28
N VAL A 54 6.46 5.54 -11.06
CA VAL A 54 6.44 4.48 -12.08
C VAL A 54 5.63 4.90 -13.29
N ALA A 55 4.44 5.49 -13.08
CA ALA A 55 3.56 5.94 -14.16
C ALA A 55 4.19 7.04 -15.03
N ASN A 56 4.98 7.93 -14.44
CA ASN A 56 5.62 9.04 -15.15
C ASN A 56 7.03 8.68 -15.68
N ARG A 57 7.69 7.71 -15.05
CA ARG A 57 9.06 7.32 -15.41
C ARG A 57 9.12 6.32 -16.55
N PHE A 58 8.16 5.42 -16.61
CA PHE A 58 8.10 4.35 -17.60
C PHE A 58 6.85 4.53 -18.45
N ALA A 59 7.02 4.47 -19.78
CA ALA A 59 5.90 4.51 -20.73
C ALA A 59 5.13 3.18 -20.72
N LEU A 60 4.65 2.76 -19.54
CA LEU A 60 3.92 1.51 -19.38
C LEU A 60 2.47 1.66 -19.86
N PRO A 61 1.89 0.62 -20.47
CA PRO A 61 0.48 0.59 -20.79
C PRO A 61 -0.39 0.84 -19.56
N SER A 62 -1.48 1.60 -19.71
CA SER A 62 -2.40 1.95 -18.63
C SER A 62 -2.95 0.72 -17.88
N GLN A 63 -3.04 -0.42 -18.55
CA GLN A 63 -3.47 -1.69 -17.94
C GLN A 63 -2.48 -2.20 -16.91
N ILE A 64 -1.17 -2.01 -17.13
CA ILE A 64 -0.12 -2.42 -16.20
C ILE A 64 -0.11 -1.51 -14.96
N ILE A 65 -0.18 -0.19 -15.15
CA ILE A 65 -0.28 0.75 -14.02
C ILE A 65 -1.53 0.47 -13.18
N LEU A 66 -2.67 0.23 -13.83
CA LEU A 66 -3.91 -0.15 -13.14
C LEU A 66 -3.78 -1.49 -12.40
N GLY A 67 -3.13 -2.48 -13.04
CA GLY A 67 -2.86 -3.78 -12.43
C GLY A 67 -1.98 -3.66 -11.18
N LEU A 68 -0.89 -2.89 -11.26
CA LEU A 68 0.02 -2.65 -10.13
C LEU A 68 -0.68 -1.89 -8.99
N GLY A 69 -1.33 -0.76 -9.28
CA GLY A 69 -1.97 0.07 -8.27
C GLY A 69 -3.22 -0.58 -7.69
N THR A 70 -4.26 -0.76 -8.51
CA THR A 70 -5.56 -1.27 -8.06
C THR A 70 -5.51 -2.78 -7.80
N GLY A 71 -4.83 -3.55 -8.65
CA GLY A 71 -4.73 -4.99 -8.49
C GLY A 71 -3.79 -5.37 -7.34
N MET A 72 -2.48 -5.19 -7.55
CA MET A 72 -1.47 -5.68 -6.62
C MET A 72 -1.53 -4.98 -5.26
N ILE A 73 -1.46 -3.65 -5.23
CA ILE A 73 -1.48 -2.93 -3.95
C ILE A 73 -2.86 -3.00 -3.29
N GLY A 74 -3.95 -2.95 -4.08
CA GLY A 74 -5.30 -3.09 -3.54
C GLY A 74 -5.57 -4.44 -2.89
N ALA A 75 -4.97 -5.53 -3.39
CA ALA A 75 -5.08 -6.86 -2.78
C ALA A 75 -4.03 -7.09 -1.67
N PHE A 76 -2.90 -6.40 -1.72
CA PHE A 76 -1.87 -6.43 -0.68
C PHE A 76 -2.35 -5.74 0.60
N THR A 77 -2.98 -4.57 0.49
CA THR A 77 -3.57 -3.84 1.62
C THR A 77 -4.91 -4.45 2.05
N THR A 78 -5.32 -4.24 3.29
CA THR A 78 -6.55 -4.82 3.82
C THR A 78 -7.29 -3.88 4.74
N PHE A 79 -8.55 -3.59 4.39
CA PHE A 79 -9.48 -2.91 5.28
C PHE A 79 -10.29 -3.89 6.13
N SER A 80 -10.53 -5.10 5.64
CA SER A 80 -11.31 -6.12 6.33
C SER A 80 -10.59 -6.63 7.59
N SER A 81 -9.30 -6.95 7.51
CA SER A 81 -8.50 -7.34 8.68
C SER A 81 -8.46 -6.22 9.72
N PHE A 82 -8.21 -4.98 9.28
CA PHE A 82 -8.23 -3.79 10.13
C PHE A 82 -9.56 -3.64 10.88
N SER A 83 -10.68 -3.76 10.18
CA SER A 83 -12.02 -3.63 10.78
C SER A 83 -12.31 -4.76 11.77
N LEU A 84 -11.94 -6.00 11.43
CA LEU A 84 -12.11 -7.16 12.30
C LEU A 84 -11.29 -7.03 13.59
N GLU A 85 -10.07 -6.54 13.49
CA GLU A 85 -9.20 -6.31 14.64
C GLU A 85 -9.77 -5.26 15.59
N ILE A 86 -10.35 -4.16 15.03
CA ILE A 86 -11.05 -3.15 15.84
C ILE A 86 -12.22 -3.76 16.60
N VAL A 87 -13.07 -4.55 15.92
CA VAL A 87 -14.22 -5.20 16.57
C VAL A 87 -13.76 -6.13 17.69
N LYS A 88 -12.74 -6.96 17.45
CA LYS A 88 -12.19 -7.86 18.48
C LYS A 88 -11.68 -7.12 19.71
N LEU A 89 -11.06 -5.95 19.52
CA LEU A 89 -10.60 -5.10 20.62
C LEU A 89 -11.75 -4.52 21.43
N LEU A 90 -12.78 -4.04 20.74
CA LEU A 90 -13.99 -3.51 21.39
C LEU A 90 -14.73 -4.61 22.18
N ASP A 91 -14.86 -5.80 21.62
CA ASP A 91 -15.47 -6.96 22.29
C ASP A 91 -14.66 -7.42 23.52
N ALA A 92 -13.33 -7.21 23.49
CA ALA A 92 -12.47 -7.45 24.65
C ALA A 92 -12.52 -6.31 25.71
N GLY A 93 -13.42 -5.33 25.54
CA GLY A 93 -13.60 -4.20 26.47
C GLY A 93 -12.50 -3.13 26.36
N GLN A 94 -11.66 -3.18 25.34
CA GLN A 94 -10.57 -2.24 25.14
C GLN A 94 -11.07 -1.05 24.31
N MET A 95 -11.32 0.09 24.92
CA MET A 95 -11.84 1.28 24.22
C MET A 95 -10.74 2.18 23.66
N MET A 96 -9.60 2.32 24.36
CA MET A 96 -8.53 3.25 23.96
C MET A 96 -7.66 2.71 22.82
N ILE A 97 -7.39 1.41 22.82
CA ILE A 97 -6.51 0.80 21.79
C ILE A 97 -7.07 0.93 20.38
N PRO A 98 -8.36 0.66 20.10
CA PRO A 98 -8.95 0.91 18.80
C PRO A 98 -8.81 2.35 18.31
N ILE A 99 -8.99 3.34 19.20
CA ILE A 99 -8.86 4.76 18.86
C ILE A 99 -7.42 5.06 18.41
N VAL A 100 -6.43 4.65 19.21
CA VAL A 100 -5.01 4.83 18.86
C VAL A 100 -4.67 4.09 17.56
N TYR A 101 -5.18 2.88 17.37
CA TYR A 101 -4.98 2.08 16.19
C TYR A 101 -5.51 2.78 14.92
N VAL A 102 -6.72 3.32 14.96
CA VAL A 102 -7.31 4.09 13.85
C VAL A 102 -6.47 5.34 13.54
N LEU A 103 -6.09 6.11 14.56
CA LEU A 103 -5.31 7.33 14.39
C LEU A 103 -3.92 7.05 13.80
N LEU A 104 -3.25 6.00 14.28
CA LEU A 104 -1.95 5.57 13.73
C LEU A 104 -2.07 5.06 12.30
N SER A 105 -3.14 4.31 11.97
CA SER A 105 -3.37 3.81 10.62
C SER A 105 -3.63 4.94 9.63
N ILE A 106 -4.48 5.90 9.99
CA ILE A 106 -4.78 7.06 9.14
C ILE A 106 -3.55 7.96 9.01
N GLY A 107 -2.96 8.39 10.13
CA GLY A 107 -1.80 9.27 10.14
C GLY A 107 -0.59 8.66 9.45
N GLY A 108 -0.30 7.39 9.74
CA GLY A 108 0.79 6.65 9.12
C GLY A 108 0.57 6.45 7.61
N GLY A 109 -0.65 6.11 7.19
CA GLY A 109 -0.99 5.95 5.77
C GLY A 109 -0.87 7.25 4.98
N VAL A 110 -1.38 8.36 5.52
CA VAL A 110 -1.26 9.69 4.90
C VAL A 110 0.21 10.12 4.82
N PHE A 111 0.97 9.95 5.90
CA PHE A 111 2.39 10.28 5.92
C PHE A 111 3.20 9.42 4.93
N ALA A 112 2.90 8.13 4.83
CA ALA A 112 3.54 7.22 3.89
C ALA A 112 3.25 7.60 2.43
N ALA A 113 1.99 7.89 2.10
CA ALA A 113 1.59 8.33 0.77
C ALA A 113 2.26 9.68 0.40
N TRP A 114 2.28 10.65 1.32
CA TRP A 114 2.97 11.92 1.12
C TRP A 114 4.48 11.74 0.91
N SER A 115 5.12 10.87 1.72
CA SER A 115 6.55 10.55 1.60
C SER A 115 6.88 9.89 0.26
N GLY A 116 6.03 8.96 -0.20
CA GLY A 116 6.16 8.31 -1.50
C GLY A 116 6.05 9.29 -2.65
N GLN A 117 5.08 10.21 -2.59
CA GLN A 117 4.96 11.28 -3.58
C GLN A 117 6.18 12.20 -3.59
N ARG A 118 6.63 12.67 -2.43
CA ARG A 118 7.84 13.51 -2.33
C ARG A 118 9.09 12.85 -2.88
N LEU A 119 9.25 11.56 -2.62
CA LEU A 119 10.36 10.78 -3.16
C LEU A 119 10.24 10.66 -4.69
N ALA A 120 9.05 10.38 -5.20
CA ALA A 120 8.78 10.31 -6.63
C ALA A 120 9.14 11.63 -7.34
N ASP A 121 8.72 12.77 -6.78
CA ASP A 121 9.00 14.10 -7.32
C ASP A 121 10.51 14.38 -7.37
N ARG A 122 11.27 14.02 -6.34
CA ARG A 122 12.73 14.14 -6.33
C ARG A 122 13.39 13.29 -7.40
N LEU A 123 13.01 12.03 -7.52
CA LEU A 123 13.55 11.08 -8.50
C LEU A 123 13.25 11.50 -9.96
N LEU A 124 12.19 12.28 -10.18
CA LEU A 124 11.87 12.85 -11.49
C LEU A 124 12.58 14.18 -11.73
N GLY A 125 12.73 15.03 -10.70
CA GLY A 125 13.37 16.34 -10.78
C GLY A 125 14.88 16.26 -11.04
N ASP A 126 15.60 15.38 -10.37
CA ASP A 126 17.05 15.17 -10.56
C ASP A 126 17.44 14.81 -12.01
N ARG A 127 16.47 14.44 -12.84
CA ARG A 127 16.70 14.08 -14.24
C ARG A 127 16.58 15.26 -15.19
N MET A 128 15.74 16.22 -14.86
CA MET A 128 15.57 17.43 -15.70
C MET A 128 16.83 18.27 -15.65
N ASP A 129 17.48 18.35 -14.47
CA ASP A 129 18.74 19.07 -14.29
C ASP A 129 19.96 18.34 -14.89
N GLY A 130 19.87 17.04 -15.14
CA GLY A 130 20.96 16.23 -15.74
C GLY A 130 21.01 16.24 -17.27
N ASP A 131 19.89 16.49 -17.94
CA ASP A 131 19.80 16.47 -19.41
C ASP A 131 20.16 17.84 -20.03
N ASP A 132 20.17 18.91 -19.24
CA ASP A 132 20.54 20.26 -19.70
C ASP A 132 22.07 20.50 -19.68
N ASN A 133 22.88 19.52 -19.29
CA ASN A 133 24.36 19.62 -19.20
C ASN A 133 25.13 18.74 -20.19
N VAL A 134 24.51 18.31 -21.31
CA VAL A 134 25.18 17.53 -22.36
C VAL A 134 25.20 18.29 -23.68
#